data_eb228270fe836a87adb21d85961b9f65
#
_entry.id   eb228270fe836a87adb21d85961b9f65
#
_cell.length_a   1.000
_cell.length_b   1.000
_cell.length_c   1.000
_cell.angle_alpha   90.00
_cell.angle_beta   90.00
_cell.angle_gamma   90.00
#
_symmetry.space_group_name_H-M   'P 1'
#
loop_
_entity.id
_entity.type
_entity.pdbx_description
1 polymer ?
#
loop_
_entity_poly.entity_id
_entity_poly.type
_entity_poly.pdbx_seq_one_letter_code
_entity_poly.pdbx_strand_id
1 'polypeptide(L)'
;MPTLLDTARRLVTTAIAAVDPERLVREELARRDTRFDAVLAVGKAAAAMARGARELIAPKKLLIRPHSSPALLDPGWEQKTGGHPLPDRQSLAAGERLRDWLEGIAPEQSLLALVSGGASACLELPHPGFALQGVIEAHRLLLASGLPIGEVNAARKELSALKGGGALRFTKGRVLALLLSDVPGDDPGTIASGLFADPAVENVVIGSVRLATAAVAAAARKQGFSVAEGELTGEAARAGRELVARGRALEGPAVALVLGGETTVTVLSGDGRGGRNGELALAAARELASGARGLPGQEEVVLSLATDGEDGTTGTAGAAVEGGIEGSTWEAIRRAGIDPEAALARHDSLPALEKAPGALLRTGVTGTNVGDLAIYLRRTCAGHAE
;
A
#
# COMPACT_ATOMS: atom_id res chain seq x y z
N MET A 1 -6.33 27.48 -16.04
CA MET A 1 -6.67 26.47 -15.00
C MET A 1 -5.60 25.40 -15.04
N PRO A 2 -5.32 24.68 -13.95
CA PRO A 2 -4.41 23.54 -13.99
C PRO A 2 -4.95 22.46 -14.93
N THR A 3 -4.05 21.72 -15.58
CA THR A 3 -4.44 20.57 -16.41
C THR A 3 -5.13 19.49 -15.57
N LEU A 4 -5.86 18.59 -16.20
CA LEU A 4 -6.47 17.46 -15.49
C LEU A 4 -5.41 16.53 -14.89
N LEU A 5 -4.26 16.36 -15.57
CA LEU A 5 -3.11 15.63 -15.07
C LEU A 5 -2.50 16.28 -13.81
N ASP A 6 -2.36 17.62 -13.78
CA ASP A 6 -1.89 18.32 -12.58
C ASP A 6 -2.88 18.18 -11.41
N THR A 7 -4.16 18.12 -11.72
CA THR A 7 -5.22 17.83 -10.75
C THR A 7 -5.03 16.43 -10.16
N ALA A 8 -4.87 15.41 -11.02
CA ALA A 8 -4.62 14.02 -10.59
C ALA A 8 -3.38 13.91 -9.69
N ARG A 9 -2.27 14.56 -10.07
CA ARG A 9 -1.03 14.56 -9.27
C ARG A 9 -1.21 15.20 -7.89
N ARG A 10 -1.98 16.28 -7.78
CA ARG A 10 -2.30 16.87 -6.46
C ARG A 10 -3.13 15.93 -5.59
N LEU A 11 -4.00 15.11 -6.19
CA LEU A 11 -4.75 14.09 -5.45
C LEU A 11 -3.83 13.00 -4.88
N VAL A 12 -2.70 12.66 -5.54
CA VAL A 12 -1.66 11.77 -4.97
C VAL A 12 -1.11 12.34 -3.67
N THR A 13 -0.70 13.61 -3.68
CA THR A 13 -0.19 14.26 -2.47
C THR A 13 -1.22 14.26 -1.35
N THR A 14 -2.49 14.50 -1.69
CA THR A 14 -3.61 14.43 -0.73
C THR A 14 -3.77 13.02 -0.15
N ALA A 15 -3.70 11.99 -0.99
CA ALA A 15 -3.82 10.60 -0.58
C ALA A 15 -2.72 10.23 0.44
N ILE A 16 -1.45 10.48 0.10
CA ILE A 16 -0.30 10.15 0.94
C ILE A 16 -0.36 10.92 2.26
N ALA A 17 -0.67 12.22 2.22
CA ALA A 17 -0.80 13.05 3.42
C ALA A 17 -1.93 12.59 4.34
N ALA A 18 -3.04 12.08 3.79
CA ALA A 18 -4.16 11.58 4.58
C ALA A 18 -3.81 10.35 5.42
N VAL A 19 -2.85 9.55 4.96
CA VAL A 19 -2.40 8.32 5.63
C VAL A 19 -0.96 8.41 6.13
N ASP A 20 -0.48 9.63 6.44
CA ASP A 20 0.82 9.84 7.06
C ASP A 20 0.88 9.19 8.44
N PRO A 21 1.69 8.14 8.63
CA PRO A 21 1.70 7.37 9.87
C PRO A 21 2.20 8.17 11.08
N GLU A 22 3.14 9.11 10.86
CA GLU A 22 3.65 9.97 11.92
C GLU A 22 2.55 10.85 12.49
N ARG A 23 1.78 11.48 11.61
CA ARG A 23 0.64 12.31 12.00
C ARG A 23 -0.47 11.49 12.67
N LEU A 24 -0.86 10.35 12.07
CA LEU A 24 -1.96 9.52 12.59
C LEU A 24 -1.65 8.96 13.98
N VAL A 25 -0.43 8.47 14.22
CA VAL A 25 0.00 7.99 15.55
C VAL A 25 -0.03 9.15 16.55
N ARG A 26 0.52 10.31 16.20
CA ARG A 26 0.53 11.48 17.09
C ARG A 26 -0.87 11.95 17.45
N GLU A 27 -1.78 12.02 16.47
CA GLU A 27 -3.18 12.41 16.68
C GLU A 27 -3.93 11.42 17.57
N GLU A 28 -3.71 10.11 17.37
CA GLU A 28 -4.35 9.09 18.20
C GLU A 28 -3.82 9.12 19.65
N LEU A 29 -2.52 9.27 19.84
CA LEU A 29 -1.92 9.37 21.16
C LEU A 29 -2.35 10.65 21.90
N ALA A 30 -2.54 11.76 21.19
CA ALA A 30 -3.01 13.01 21.79
C ALA A 30 -4.45 12.95 22.34
N ARG A 31 -5.24 11.97 21.91
CA ARG A 31 -6.60 11.71 22.41
C ARG A 31 -6.60 10.86 23.68
N ARG A 32 -5.43 10.36 24.10
CA ARG A 32 -5.27 9.39 25.19
C ARG A 32 -4.41 9.97 26.31
N ASP A 33 -4.91 9.92 27.50
CA ASP A 33 -4.12 10.21 28.71
C ASP A 33 -3.48 8.91 29.22
N THR A 34 -2.61 8.29 28.38
CA THR A 34 -2.00 6.99 28.69
C THR A 34 -0.48 7.09 28.57
N ARG A 35 0.21 6.59 29.59
CA ARG A 35 1.67 6.38 29.58
C ARG A 35 1.94 4.94 29.15
N PHE A 36 3.05 4.76 28.45
CA PHE A 36 3.52 3.43 28.03
C PHE A 36 4.93 3.19 28.57
N ASP A 37 5.15 1.97 29.10
CA ASP A 37 6.46 1.53 29.59
C ASP A 37 7.31 0.95 28.47
N ALA A 38 6.66 0.47 27.41
CA ALA A 38 7.30 -0.12 26.25
C ALA A 38 6.63 0.32 24.95
N VAL A 39 7.41 0.52 23.89
CA VAL A 39 6.92 0.82 22.53
C VAL A 39 7.58 -0.12 21.54
N LEU A 40 6.75 -0.86 20.81
CA LEU A 40 7.15 -1.68 19.66
C LEU A 40 6.69 -0.99 18.38
N ALA A 41 7.55 -0.88 17.36
CA ALA A 41 7.15 -0.50 16.01
C ALA A 41 7.57 -1.59 15.03
N VAL A 42 6.64 -2.10 14.19
CA VAL A 42 6.92 -3.22 13.29
C VAL A 42 6.27 -3.06 11.93
N GLY A 43 7.00 -3.40 10.86
CA GLY A 43 6.55 -3.40 9.47
C GLY A 43 7.17 -2.30 8.61
N LYS A 44 6.65 -2.12 7.39
CA LYS A 44 7.16 -1.15 6.40
C LYS A 44 7.12 0.29 6.90
N ALA A 45 6.05 0.67 7.61
CA ALA A 45 5.86 2.02 8.15
C ALA A 45 6.42 2.19 9.58
N ALA A 46 7.13 1.21 10.13
CA ALA A 46 7.59 1.21 11.53
C ALA A 46 8.34 2.50 11.92
N ALA A 47 9.26 2.99 11.08
CA ALA A 47 10.03 4.19 11.38
C ALA A 47 9.16 5.46 11.41
N ALA A 48 8.18 5.57 10.50
CA ALA A 48 7.26 6.71 10.47
C ALA A 48 6.30 6.69 11.67
N MET A 49 5.75 5.52 12.00
CA MET A 49 4.90 5.35 13.19
C MET A 49 5.67 5.65 14.48
N ALA A 50 6.94 5.18 14.58
CA ALA A 50 7.81 5.47 15.72
C ALA A 50 8.08 6.96 15.88
N ARG A 51 8.26 7.73 14.79
CA ARG A 51 8.37 9.20 14.87
C ARG A 51 7.10 9.84 15.42
N GLY A 52 5.91 9.30 15.10
CA GLY A 52 4.64 9.76 15.67
C GLY A 52 4.55 9.58 17.19
N ALA A 53 5.28 8.60 17.73
CA ALA A 53 5.38 8.31 19.17
C ALA A 53 6.60 8.95 19.85
N ARG A 54 7.33 9.85 19.19
CA ARG A 54 8.61 10.41 19.69
C ARG A 54 8.50 11.12 21.04
N GLU A 55 7.34 11.70 21.35
CA GLU A 55 7.11 12.43 22.61
C GLU A 55 6.84 11.49 23.81
N LEU A 56 6.65 10.20 23.54
CA LEU A 56 6.47 9.21 24.60
C LEU A 56 7.79 8.92 25.32
N ILE A 57 7.77 9.10 26.63
CA ILE A 57 8.87 8.71 27.52
C ILE A 57 8.65 7.25 27.89
N ALA A 58 9.23 6.33 27.13
CA ALA A 58 9.19 4.90 27.40
C ALA A 58 10.62 4.35 27.50
N PRO A 59 10.96 3.60 28.56
CA PRO A 59 12.32 3.08 28.76
C PRO A 59 12.69 1.95 27.81
N LYS A 60 11.71 1.27 27.24
CA LYS A 60 11.92 0.13 26.32
C LYS A 60 11.34 0.45 24.94
N LYS A 61 12.17 0.55 23.90
CA LYS A 61 11.74 0.82 22.52
C LYS A 61 12.40 -0.16 21.56
N LEU A 62 11.59 -0.91 20.81
CA LEU A 62 12.05 -1.86 19.79
C LEU A 62 11.41 -1.55 18.45
N LEU A 63 12.20 -1.48 17.38
CA LEU A 63 11.76 -1.31 16.02
C LEU A 63 12.22 -2.48 15.16
N ILE A 64 11.28 -3.09 14.40
CA ILE A 64 11.56 -4.19 13.46
C ILE A 64 10.99 -3.81 12.10
N ARG A 65 11.82 -3.86 11.05
CA ARG A 65 11.42 -3.42 9.71
C ARG A 65 11.98 -4.30 8.61
N PRO A 66 11.40 -4.31 7.41
CA PRO A 66 12.03 -4.88 6.22
C PRO A 66 13.40 -4.23 5.94
N HIS A 67 14.32 -4.98 5.30
CA HIS A 67 15.64 -4.44 4.92
C HIS A 67 15.54 -3.20 4.03
N SER A 68 14.57 -3.18 3.11
CA SER A 68 14.32 -2.07 2.17
C SER A 68 13.73 -0.82 2.84
N SER A 69 13.10 -0.96 4.01
CA SER A 69 12.46 0.18 4.68
C SER A 69 13.47 1.09 5.36
N PRO A 70 13.23 2.41 5.42
CA PRO A 70 14.15 3.36 6.07
C PRO A 70 14.40 3.06 7.54
N ALA A 71 15.63 3.27 8.00
CA ALA A 71 15.95 3.23 9.41
C ALA A 71 15.40 4.45 10.14
N LEU A 72 15.13 4.29 11.44
CA LEU A 72 14.83 5.41 12.32
C LEU A 72 16.14 6.02 12.84
N LEU A 73 16.33 7.31 12.64
CA LEU A 73 17.50 8.06 13.12
C LEU A 73 17.26 8.53 14.57
N ASP A 74 17.06 7.58 15.48
CA ASP A 74 16.88 7.83 16.90
C ASP A 74 17.60 6.72 17.70
N PRO A 75 18.69 7.05 18.44
CA PRO A 75 19.47 6.08 19.18
C PRO A 75 18.73 5.48 20.38
N GLY A 76 17.59 6.06 20.79
CA GLY A 76 16.74 5.52 21.85
C GLY A 76 15.98 4.26 21.47
N TRP A 77 16.05 3.81 20.20
CA TRP A 77 15.39 2.62 19.71
C TRP A 77 16.40 1.51 19.41
N GLU A 78 16.18 0.34 20.00
CA GLU A 78 16.79 -0.88 19.47
C GLU A 78 16.16 -1.20 18.12
N GLN A 79 16.96 -1.49 17.09
CA GLN A 79 16.44 -1.74 15.75
C GLN A 79 16.90 -3.11 15.23
N LYS A 80 15.95 -3.82 14.60
CA LYS A 80 16.19 -5.07 13.87
C LYS A 80 15.62 -4.98 12.46
N THR A 81 16.14 -5.78 11.55
CA THR A 81 15.64 -5.91 10.19
C THR A 81 15.38 -7.36 9.85
N GLY A 82 14.55 -7.58 8.84
CA GLY A 82 14.30 -8.91 8.29
C GLY A 82 13.91 -8.87 6.83
N GLY A 83 13.81 -10.05 6.22
CA GLY A 83 13.43 -10.21 4.81
C GLY A 83 11.99 -9.81 4.54
N HIS A 84 11.73 -9.39 3.29
CA HIS A 84 10.39 -9.13 2.76
C HIS A 84 10.44 -9.25 1.23
N PRO A 85 9.52 -9.94 0.54
CA PRO A 85 8.27 -10.58 1.06
C PRO A 85 8.46 -11.95 1.73
N LEU A 86 9.65 -12.54 1.67
CA LEU A 86 9.97 -13.81 2.31
C LEU A 86 10.81 -13.57 3.57
N PRO A 87 10.56 -14.33 4.65
CA PRO A 87 11.41 -14.26 5.83
C PRO A 87 12.82 -14.82 5.54
N ASP A 88 13.79 -14.38 6.33
CA ASP A 88 15.18 -14.83 6.28
C ASP A 88 15.75 -15.09 7.69
N ARG A 89 17.07 -15.31 7.78
CA ARG A 89 17.74 -15.51 9.07
C ARG A 89 17.64 -14.31 10.00
N GLN A 90 17.59 -13.09 9.45
CA GLN A 90 17.42 -11.88 10.26
C GLN A 90 15.98 -11.73 10.74
N SER A 91 15.00 -12.21 9.95
CA SER A 91 13.59 -12.30 10.40
C SER A 91 13.45 -13.23 11.61
N LEU A 92 14.16 -14.38 11.62
CA LEU A 92 14.20 -15.28 12.77
C LEU A 92 14.82 -14.59 13.99
N ALA A 93 16.01 -13.99 13.83
CA ALA A 93 16.67 -13.27 14.91
C ALA A 93 15.82 -12.11 15.46
N ALA A 94 15.04 -11.43 14.59
CA ALA A 94 14.09 -10.39 14.99
C ALA A 94 12.90 -10.98 15.78
N GLY A 95 12.40 -12.15 15.39
CA GLY A 95 11.32 -12.86 16.10
C GLY A 95 11.77 -13.37 17.49
N GLU A 96 12.95 -13.97 17.59
CA GLU A 96 13.56 -14.38 18.86
C GLU A 96 13.77 -13.17 19.77
N ARG A 97 14.32 -12.08 19.22
CA ARG A 97 14.52 -10.85 19.99
C ARG A 97 13.19 -10.23 20.46
N LEU A 98 12.15 -10.26 19.62
CA LEU A 98 10.82 -9.79 20.01
C LEU A 98 10.24 -10.61 21.16
N ARG A 99 10.35 -11.94 21.10
CA ARG A 99 9.93 -12.83 22.20
C ARG A 99 10.58 -12.43 23.52
N ASP A 100 11.92 -12.39 23.54
CA ASP A 100 12.68 -12.08 24.75
C ASP A 100 12.38 -10.67 25.29
N TRP A 101 12.11 -9.73 24.37
CA TRP A 101 11.76 -8.36 24.71
C TRP A 101 10.36 -8.27 25.33
N LEU A 102 9.38 -9.03 24.79
CA LEU A 102 8.01 -9.10 25.31
C LEU A 102 7.97 -9.80 26.68
N GLU A 103 8.74 -10.87 26.88
CA GLU A 103 8.86 -11.56 28.18
C GLU A 103 9.41 -10.66 29.29
N GLY A 104 10.16 -9.64 28.91
CA GLY A 104 10.66 -8.63 29.83
C GLY A 104 9.65 -7.54 30.22
N ILE A 105 8.38 -7.61 29.76
CA ILE A 105 7.31 -6.66 30.12
C ILE A 105 6.50 -7.25 31.25
N ALA A 106 6.49 -6.56 32.42
CA ALA A 106 5.80 -7.01 33.61
C ALA A 106 4.27 -6.81 33.50
N PRO A 107 3.46 -7.53 34.31
CA PRO A 107 1.99 -7.47 34.24
C PRO A 107 1.40 -6.08 34.45
N GLU A 108 2.05 -5.26 35.27
CA GLU A 108 1.65 -3.88 35.58
C GLU A 108 2.03 -2.86 34.49
N GLN A 109 2.94 -3.26 33.58
CA GLN A 109 3.42 -2.41 32.51
C GLN A 109 2.47 -2.40 31.30
N SER A 110 2.58 -1.32 30.53
CA SER A 110 1.80 -1.11 29.31
C SER A 110 2.69 -1.04 28.08
N LEU A 111 2.25 -1.73 27.02
CA LEU A 111 2.88 -1.80 25.70
C LEU A 111 2.04 -1.05 24.67
N LEU A 112 2.66 -0.11 23.98
CA LEU A 112 2.16 0.41 22.71
C LEU A 112 2.77 -0.38 21.56
N ALA A 113 1.94 -1.05 20.77
CA ALA A 113 2.35 -1.73 19.55
C ALA A 113 1.91 -0.94 18.33
N LEU A 114 2.87 -0.47 17.53
CA LEU A 114 2.68 0.23 16.26
C LEU A 114 2.93 -0.76 15.13
N VAL A 115 1.86 -1.20 14.45
CA VAL A 115 1.93 -2.33 13.52
C VAL A 115 1.48 -1.89 12.12
N SER A 116 2.25 -2.26 11.10
CA SER A 116 1.93 -2.02 9.70
C SER A 116 2.21 -3.23 8.83
N GLY A 117 1.78 -3.19 7.57
CA GLY A 117 2.06 -4.21 6.58
C GLY A 117 3.55 -4.55 6.43
N GLY A 118 3.83 -5.75 5.94
CA GLY A 118 5.20 -6.28 5.82
C GLY A 118 5.76 -6.91 7.10
N ALA A 119 5.13 -6.72 8.27
CA ALA A 119 5.56 -7.33 9.53
C ALA A 119 5.57 -8.86 9.48
N SER A 120 4.62 -9.48 8.76
CA SER A 120 4.53 -10.95 8.65
C SER A 120 5.75 -11.65 8.07
N ALA A 121 6.62 -10.94 7.36
CA ALA A 121 7.84 -11.48 6.77
C ALA A 121 9.09 -10.99 7.47
N CYS A 122 9.16 -9.70 7.85
CA CYS A 122 10.39 -9.15 8.45
C CYS A 122 10.63 -9.62 9.90
N LEU A 123 9.65 -10.29 10.51
CA LEU A 123 9.85 -11.02 11.75
C LEU A 123 9.19 -12.41 11.68
N GLU A 124 9.88 -13.43 12.15
CA GLU A 124 9.37 -14.80 12.14
C GLU A 124 9.90 -15.56 13.36
N LEU A 125 9.02 -16.32 13.98
CA LEU A 125 9.38 -17.27 15.05
C LEU A 125 8.62 -18.57 14.77
N PRO A 126 9.25 -19.57 14.13
CA PRO A 126 8.61 -20.85 13.86
C PRO A 126 8.11 -21.51 15.13
N HIS A 127 6.97 -22.20 15.07
CA HIS A 127 6.56 -23.09 16.15
C HIS A 127 7.59 -24.19 16.38
N PRO A 128 7.73 -24.71 17.62
CA PRO A 128 8.59 -25.85 17.90
C PRO A 128 8.33 -27.01 16.93
N GLY A 129 9.39 -27.55 16.34
CA GLY A 129 9.33 -28.60 15.34
C GLY A 129 9.40 -28.13 13.88
N PHE A 130 9.28 -26.84 13.60
CA PHE A 130 9.50 -26.27 12.26
C PHE A 130 10.88 -25.60 12.16
N ALA A 131 11.63 -25.99 11.12
CA ALA A 131 12.86 -25.27 10.78
C ALA A 131 12.54 -24.03 9.94
N LEU A 132 13.32 -22.96 10.10
CA LEU A 132 13.16 -21.72 9.32
C LEU A 132 13.11 -21.98 7.80
N GLN A 133 13.96 -22.87 7.29
CA GLN A 133 13.99 -23.19 5.85
C GLN A 133 12.66 -23.78 5.36
N GLY A 134 12.01 -24.63 6.17
CA GLY A 134 10.69 -25.17 5.86
C GLY A 134 9.60 -24.08 5.85
N VAL A 135 9.68 -23.12 6.78
CA VAL A 135 8.76 -21.96 6.84
C VAL A 135 8.97 -21.06 5.62
N ILE A 136 10.21 -20.78 5.21
CA ILE A 136 10.51 -19.98 4.01
C ILE A 136 9.92 -20.65 2.76
N GLU A 137 10.12 -21.96 2.62
CA GLU A 137 9.61 -22.70 1.46
C GLU A 137 8.08 -22.74 1.45
N ALA A 138 7.44 -22.96 2.60
CA ALA A 138 5.99 -22.88 2.73
C ALA A 138 5.47 -21.49 2.35
N HIS A 139 6.11 -20.41 2.79
CA HIS A 139 5.74 -19.04 2.38
C HIS A 139 5.88 -18.83 0.88
N ARG A 140 6.95 -19.35 0.25
CA ARG A 140 7.15 -19.28 -1.20
C ARG A 140 6.02 -19.98 -1.96
N LEU A 141 5.68 -21.20 -1.54
CA LEU A 141 4.58 -21.98 -2.13
C LEU A 141 3.22 -21.28 -1.95
N LEU A 142 2.95 -20.73 -0.77
CA LEU A 142 1.72 -19.99 -0.49
C LEU A 142 1.60 -18.73 -1.35
N LEU A 143 2.68 -17.98 -1.55
CA LEU A 143 2.68 -16.80 -2.42
C LEU A 143 2.45 -17.17 -3.90
N ALA A 144 2.95 -18.33 -4.34
CA ALA A 144 2.77 -18.81 -5.72
C ALA A 144 1.45 -19.57 -5.95
N SER A 145 0.69 -19.90 -4.89
CA SER A 145 -0.46 -20.78 -4.96
C SER A 145 -1.70 -20.18 -5.63
N GLY A 146 -1.80 -18.85 -5.69
CA GLY A 146 -3.03 -18.16 -6.10
C GLY A 146 -4.20 -18.30 -5.12
N LEU A 147 -3.98 -18.85 -3.91
CA LEU A 147 -5.01 -18.96 -2.88
C LEU A 147 -5.47 -17.58 -2.39
N PRO A 148 -6.73 -17.45 -1.95
CA PRO A 148 -7.19 -16.24 -1.28
C PRO A 148 -6.32 -15.86 -0.08
N ILE A 149 -6.09 -14.57 0.13
CA ILE A 149 -5.19 -14.07 1.19
C ILE A 149 -5.59 -14.59 2.59
N GLY A 150 -6.86 -14.82 2.84
CA GLY A 150 -7.35 -15.42 4.10
C GLY A 150 -6.81 -16.82 4.33
N GLU A 151 -6.77 -17.67 3.30
CA GLU A 151 -6.22 -19.03 3.39
C GLU A 151 -4.70 -19.01 3.53
N VAL A 152 -4.03 -18.14 2.79
CA VAL A 152 -2.58 -17.91 2.92
C VAL A 152 -2.23 -17.49 4.35
N ASN A 153 -2.97 -16.55 4.94
CA ASN A 153 -2.73 -16.10 6.30
C ASN A 153 -3.08 -17.17 7.34
N ALA A 154 -4.12 -17.97 7.13
CA ALA A 154 -4.44 -19.10 8.00
C ALA A 154 -3.27 -20.10 8.05
N ALA A 155 -2.74 -20.51 6.90
CA ALA A 155 -1.58 -21.40 6.83
C ALA A 155 -0.32 -20.79 7.50
N ARG A 156 -0.09 -19.48 7.31
CA ARG A 156 1.05 -18.78 7.95
C ARG A 156 0.93 -18.75 9.48
N LYS A 157 -0.28 -18.65 10.03
CA LYS A 157 -0.51 -18.68 11.49
C LYS A 157 -0.12 -20.01 12.10
N GLU A 158 -0.38 -21.12 11.41
CA GLU A 158 -0.02 -22.46 11.86
C GLU A 158 1.50 -22.71 11.90
N LEU A 159 2.27 -21.92 11.16
CA LEU A 159 3.73 -22.07 11.09
C LEU A 159 4.47 -21.19 12.10
N SER A 160 3.82 -20.16 12.65
CA SER A 160 4.49 -19.09 13.40
C SER A 160 3.93 -18.89 14.80
N ALA A 161 4.80 -18.91 15.79
CA ALA A 161 4.43 -18.67 17.19
C ALA A 161 4.00 -17.23 17.50
N LEU A 162 4.23 -16.27 16.57
CA LEU A 162 3.92 -14.86 16.75
C LEU A 162 2.59 -14.44 16.13
N LYS A 163 2.15 -15.12 15.08
CA LYS A 163 0.96 -14.75 14.30
C LYS A 163 -0.33 -15.19 14.97
N GLY A 164 -1.47 -14.62 14.55
CA GLY A 164 -2.79 -14.99 15.10
C GLY A 164 -2.94 -14.72 16.60
N GLY A 165 -2.44 -13.60 17.10
CA GLY A 165 -2.41 -13.27 18.53
C GLY A 165 -1.26 -13.93 19.29
N GLY A 166 -0.43 -14.72 18.60
CA GLY A 166 0.64 -15.52 19.24
C GLY A 166 1.66 -14.69 20.02
N ALA A 167 1.92 -13.45 19.62
CA ALA A 167 2.83 -12.56 20.33
C ALA A 167 2.37 -12.26 21.78
N LEU A 168 1.08 -12.32 22.04
CA LEU A 168 0.52 -12.10 23.39
C LEU A 168 0.91 -13.19 24.40
N ARG A 169 1.32 -14.37 23.93
CA ARG A 169 1.80 -15.45 24.82
C ARG A 169 3.11 -15.10 25.53
N PHE A 170 3.84 -14.12 24.99
CA PHE A 170 5.14 -13.71 25.49
C PHE A 170 5.09 -12.44 26.34
N THR A 171 3.94 -11.80 26.49
CA THR A 171 3.79 -10.63 27.38
C THR A 171 2.67 -10.84 28.39
N LYS A 172 2.84 -10.28 29.57
CA LYS A 172 1.80 -10.20 30.61
C LYS A 172 1.27 -8.79 30.78
N GLY A 173 1.92 -7.81 30.13
CA GLY A 173 1.52 -6.41 30.16
C GLY A 173 0.27 -6.12 29.34
N ARG A 174 -0.36 -5.00 29.62
CA ARG A 174 -1.50 -4.51 28.82
C ARG A 174 -1.01 -3.99 27.46
N VAL A 175 -1.71 -4.34 26.40
CA VAL A 175 -1.35 -3.97 25.04
C VAL A 175 -2.40 -3.07 24.42
N LEU A 176 -1.95 -1.94 23.84
CA LEU A 176 -2.68 -1.15 22.85
C LEU A 176 -1.98 -1.33 21.51
N ALA A 177 -2.69 -1.76 20.47
CA ALA A 177 -2.16 -1.89 19.12
C ALA A 177 -2.74 -0.83 18.19
N LEU A 178 -1.90 0.05 17.66
CA LEU A 178 -2.26 0.98 16.58
C LEU A 178 -1.84 0.38 15.26
N LEU A 179 -2.80 0.19 14.36
CA LEU A 179 -2.65 -0.56 13.12
C LEU A 179 -2.73 0.38 11.91
N LEU A 180 -1.76 0.28 11.00
CA LEU A 180 -1.83 0.84 9.66
C LEU A 180 -2.16 -0.30 8.71
N SER A 181 -3.38 -0.29 8.15
CA SER A 181 -3.92 -1.40 7.37
C SER A 181 -3.57 -1.30 5.90
N ASP A 182 -3.01 -2.37 5.35
CA ASP A 182 -2.80 -2.60 3.91
C ASP A 182 -3.69 -3.73 3.37
N VAL A 183 -4.68 -4.18 4.16
CA VAL A 183 -5.55 -5.31 3.78
C VAL A 183 -7.00 -4.87 3.60
N PRO A 184 -7.75 -5.48 2.65
CA PRO A 184 -9.16 -5.22 2.49
C PRO A 184 -9.95 -5.53 3.77
N GLY A 185 -10.89 -4.65 4.11
CA GLY A 185 -11.77 -4.82 5.27
C GLY A 185 -11.15 -4.45 6.61
N ASP A 186 -9.87 -4.08 6.66
CA ASP A 186 -9.17 -3.57 7.85
C ASP A 186 -9.23 -4.52 9.07
N ASP A 187 -9.33 -5.85 8.85
CA ASP A 187 -9.41 -6.84 9.92
C ASP A 187 -8.08 -6.94 10.69
N PRO A 188 -8.06 -6.65 12.02
CA PRO A 188 -6.86 -6.79 12.84
C PRO A 188 -6.24 -8.20 12.83
N GLY A 189 -7.06 -9.23 12.61
CA GLY A 189 -6.59 -10.61 12.50
C GLY A 189 -5.83 -10.89 11.22
N THR A 190 -5.96 -10.03 10.21
CA THR A 190 -5.30 -10.16 8.91
C THR A 190 -4.11 -9.21 8.79
N ILE A 191 -4.19 -7.99 9.34
CA ILE A 191 -3.09 -7.03 9.34
C ILE A 191 -1.86 -7.64 10.03
N ALA A 192 -0.71 -7.66 9.33
CA ALA A 192 0.52 -8.28 9.83
C ALA A 192 0.34 -9.74 10.32
N SER A 193 -0.62 -10.48 9.73
CA SER A 193 -1.07 -11.82 10.16
C SER A 193 -1.56 -11.85 11.62
N GLY A 194 -2.07 -10.73 12.13
CA GLY A 194 -2.71 -10.66 13.44
C GLY A 194 -1.75 -10.76 14.62
N LEU A 195 -0.60 -10.09 14.59
CA LEU A 195 0.44 -10.18 15.63
C LEU A 195 -0.11 -10.04 17.08
N PHE A 196 -1.03 -9.08 17.30
CA PHE A 196 -1.70 -8.83 18.57
C PHE A 196 -3.23 -8.94 18.47
N ALA A 197 -3.73 -9.69 17.51
CA ALA A 197 -5.17 -9.84 17.29
C ALA A 197 -5.79 -10.76 18.36
N ASP A 198 -6.44 -10.17 19.36
CA ASP A 198 -7.16 -10.85 20.40
C ASP A 198 -8.31 -9.93 20.89
N PRO A 199 -9.50 -10.46 21.24
CA PRO A 199 -10.60 -9.64 21.77
C PRO A 199 -10.27 -8.88 23.06
N ALA A 200 -9.27 -9.31 23.83
CA ALA A 200 -8.81 -8.64 25.05
C ALA A 200 -7.85 -7.48 24.76
N VAL A 201 -7.39 -7.32 23.52
CA VAL A 201 -6.48 -6.25 23.09
C VAL A 201 -7.26 -5.17 22.37
N GLU A 202 -7.03 -3.91 22.75
CA GLU A 202 -7.54 -2.78 21.98
C GLU A 202 -6.71 -2.62 20.70
N ASN A 203 -7.28 -3.08 19.58
CA ASN A 203 -6.72 -2.93 18.23
C ASN A 203 -7.41 -1.75 17.53
N VAL A 204 -6.66 -0.69 17.22
CA VAL A 204 -7.19 0.53 16.59
C VAL A 204 -6.58 0.72 15.22
N VAL A 205 -7.38 0.64 14.17
CA VAL A 205 -6.94 0.96 12.81
C VAL A 205 -6.90 2.48 12.67
N ILE A 206 -5.70 3.04 12.62
CA ILE A 206 -5.48 4.50 12.54
C ILE A 206 -5.40 5.00 11.09
N GLY A 207 -5.10 4.12 10.13
CA GLY A 207 -5.03 4.46 8.72
C GLY A 207 -5.24 3.25 7.84
N SER A 208 -5.88 3.46 6.70
CA SER A 208 -6.18 2.44 5.71
C SER A 208 -6.42 3.05 4.34
N VAL A 209 -6.53 2.22 3.31
CA VAL A 209 -6.85 2.68 1.95
C VAL A 209 -8.18 3.42 1.91
N ARG A 210 -9.14 3.08 2.77
CA ARG A 210 -10.43 3.79 2.86
C ARG A 210 -10.26 5.25 3.30
N LEU A 211 -9.32 5.51 4.23
CA LEU A 211 -9.00 6.88 4.65
C LEU A 211 -8.37 7.68 3.49
N ALA A 212 -7.48 7.04 2.73
CA ALA A 212 -6.85 7.66 1.55
C ALA A 212 -7.89 7.96 0.45
N THR A 213 -8.76 7.00 0.10
CA THR A 213 -9.83 7.19 -0.90
C THR A 213 -10.81 8.27 -0.48
N ALA A 214 -11.26 8.29 0.77
CA ALA A 214 -12.17 9.31 1.28
C ALA A 214 -11.54 10.72 1.21
N ALA A 215 -10.26 10.86 1.53
CA ALA A 215 -9.55 12.14 1.43
C ALA A 215 -9.44 12.62 -0.02
N VAL A 216 -9.10 11.72 -0.95
CA VAL A 216 -9.07 12.00 -2.40
C VAL A 216 -10.46 12.40 -2.89
N ALA A 217 -11.49 11.64 -2.54
CA ALA A 217 -12.87 11.92 -2.92
C ALA A 217 -13.33 13.30 -2.42
N ALA A 218 -13.04 13.63 -1.16
CA ALA A 218 -13.35 14.94 -0.59
C ALA A 218 -12.62 16.08 -1.31
N ALA A 219 -11.34 15.87 -1.66
CA ALA A 219 -10.55 16.85 -2.40
C ALA A 219 -11.06 17.04 -3.84
N ALA A 220 -11.47 15.97 -4.52
CA ALA A 220 -12.06 16.02 -5.84
C ALA A 220 -13.43 16.75 -5.82
N ARG A 221 -14.29 16.46 -4.83
CA ARG A 221 -15.57 17.18 -4.65
C ARG A 221 -15.36 18.68 -4.45
N LYS A 222 -14.35 19.10 -3.66
CA LYS A 222 -13.99 20.52 -3.48
C LYS A 222 -13.55 21.19 -4.77
N GLN A 223 -13.07 20.43 -5.76
CA GLN A 223 -12.68 20.92 -7.09
C GLN A 223 -13.82 20.85 -8.13
N GLY A 224 -15.04 20.52 -7.70
CA GLY A 224 -16.23 20.50 -8.54
C GLY A 224 -16.50 19.19 -9.26
N PHE A 225 -15.80 18.10 -8.91
CA PHE A 225 -16.09 16.78 -9.47
C PHE A 225 -17.28 16.09 -8.78
N SER A 226 -18.14 15.47 -9.56
CA SER A 226 -19.03 14.40 -9.08
C SER A 226 -18.18 13.15 -8.83
N VAL A 227 -18.24 12.60 -7.61
CA VAL A 227 -17.32 11.53 -7.20
C VAL A 227 -18.05 10.24 -6.87
N ALA A 228 -17.64 9.14 -7.53
CA ALA A 228 -17.95 7.78 -7.14
C ALA A 228 -16.72 7.12 -6.50
N GLU A 229 -16.96 6.23 -5.55
CA GLU A 229 -15.94 5.49 -4.81
C GLU A 229 -16.18 3.99 -4.95
N GLY A 230 -15.14 3.16 -4.77
CA GLY A 230 -15.26 1.72 -4.83
C GLY A 230 -13.97 0.98 -4.51
N GLU A 231 -14.01 -0.33 -4.68
CA GLU A 231 -12.88 -1.22 -4.44
C GLU A 231 -12.04 -1.42 -5.70
N LEU A 232 -10.73 -1.56 -5.50
CA LEU A 232 -9.73 -1.90 -6.49
C LEU A 232 -9.27 -3.34 -6.25
N THR A 233 -9.57 -4.25 -7.17
CA THR A 233 -9.26 -5.69 -7.03
C THR A 233 -9.01 -6.35 -8.39
N GLY A 234 -8.51 -7.58 -8.37
CA GLY A 234 -8.34 -8.43 -9.54
C GLY A 234 -7.06 -8.14 -10.34
N GLU A 235 -6.98 -8.65 -11.56
CA GLU A 235 -5.83 -8.49 -12.44
C GLU A 235 -5.67 -7.03 -12.90
N ALA A 236 -4.47 -6.47 -12.74
CA ALA A 236 -4.16 -5.06 -12.96
C ALA A 236 -4.57 -4.55 -14.34
N ALA A 237 -4.22 -5.29 -15.40
CA ALA A 237 -4.60 -4.91 -16.76
C ALA A 237 -6.11 -4.91 -16.99
N ARG A 238 -6.86 -5.80 -16.34
CA ARG A 238 -8.32 -5.84 -16.38
C ARG A 238 -8.91 -4.67 -15.59
N ALA A 239 -8.41 -4.46 -14.38
CA ALA A 239 -8.85 -3.37 -13.51
C ALA A 239 -8.67 -1.99 -14.18
N GLY A 240 -7.56 -1.78 -14.93
CA GLY A 240 -7.33 -0.55 -15.68
C GLY A 240 -8.39 -0.29 -16.76
N ARG A 241 -8.77 -1.31 -17.53
CA ARG A 241 -9.85 -1.20 -18.52
C ARG A 241 -11.21 -0.95 -17.87
N GLU A 242 -11.53 -1.69 -16.81
CA GLU A 242 -12.79 -1.54 -16.07
C GLU A 242 -12.90 -0.18 -15.40
N LEU A 243 -11.81 0.39 -14.90
CA LEU A 243 -11.75 1.72 -14.32
C LEU A 243 -12.18 2.79 -15.34
N VAL A 244 -11.65 2.72 -16.58
CA VAL A 244 -12.04 3.64 -17.67
C VAL A 244 -13.50 3.44 -18.06
N ALA A 245 -13.94 2.20 -18.27
CA ALA A 245 -15.32 1.90 -18.64
C ALA A 245 -16.33 2.41 -17.58
N ARG A 246 -16.06 2.15 -16.30
CA ARG A 246 -16.90 2.65 -15.19
C ARG A 246 -16.87 4.17 -15.08
N GLY A 247 -15.68 4.76 -15.25
CA GLY A 247 -15.53 6.22 -15.21
C GLY A 247 -16.30 6.93 -16.34
N ARG A 248 -16.27 6.36 -17.55
CA ARG A 248 -17.03 6.88 -18.71
C ARG A 248 -18.55 6.75 -18.54
N ALA A 249 -19.02 5.76 -17.78
CA ALA A 249 -20.43 5.58 -17.46
C ALA A 249 -20.98 6.59 -16.44
N LEU A 250 -20.12 7.35 -15.74
CA LEU A 250 -20.55 8.38 -14.80
C LEU A 250 -21.10 9.60 -15.56
N GLU A 251 -22.20 10.16 -15.06
CA GLU A 251 -22.84 11.35 -15.64
C GLU A 251 -22.26 12.65 -15.05
N GLY A 252 -22.23 13.68 -15.88
CA GLY A 252 -21.81 15.03 -15.47
C GLY A 252 -20.61 15.57 -16.27
N PRO A 253 -20.40 16.90 -16.23
CA PRO A 253 -19.34 17.59 -16.96
C PRO A 253 -17.95 17.38 -16.35
N ALA A 254 -17.87 17.07 -15.04
CA ALA A 254 -16.65 16.75 -14.32
C ALA A 254 -16.92 15.59 -13.36
N VAL A 255 -16.28 14.45 -13.60
CA VAL A 255 -16.48 13.23 -12.81
C VAL A 255 -15.15 12.66 -12.35
N ALA A 256 -15.17 12.05 -11.17
CA ALA A 256 -14.06 11.29 -10.61
C ALA A 256 -14.55 9.91 -10.14
N LEU A 257 -13.79 8.86 -10.45
CA LEU A 257 -13.96 7.53 -9.85
C LEU A 257 -12.69 7.22 -9.06
N VAL A 258 -12.82 7.00 -7.76
CA VAL A 258 -11.71 6.75 -6.83
C VAL A 258 -11.85 5.34 -6.29
N LEU A 259 -10.89 4.49 -6.60
CA LEU A 259 -10.86 3.11 -6.14
C LEU A 259 -9.67 2.89 -5.22
N GLY A 260 -9.87 2.13 -4.13
CA GLY A 260 -8.80 1.74 -3.21
C GLY A 260 -8.77 0.24 -2.98
N GLY A 261 -7.59 -0.33 -2.85
CA GLY A 261 -7.40 -1.76 -2.65
C GLY A 261 -6.06 -2.25 -3.15
N GLU A 262 -6.02 -3.41 -3.78
CA GLU A 262 -4.81 -3.98 -4.34
C GLU A 262 -5.14 -4.86 -5.55
N THR A 263 -4.42 -4.66 -6.66
CA THR A 263 -4.50 -5.53 -7.84
C THR A 263 -3.37 -6.54 -7.84
N THR A 264 -3.51 -7.56 -8.69
CA THR A 264 -2.51 -8.60 -8.90
C THR A 264 -1.99 -8.55 -10.33
N VAL A 265 -0.80 -9.11 -10.55
CA VAL A 265 -0.26 -9.43 -11.87
C VAL A 265 0.17 -10.88 -11.85
N THR A 266 -0.49 -11.71 -12.65
CA THR A 266 -0.14 -13.12 -12.79
C THR A 266 0.93 -13.29 -13.85
N VAL A 267 2.19 -13.35 -13.42
CA VAL A 267 3.34 -13.55 -14.32
C VAL A 267 3.50 -15.02 -14.61
N LEU A 268 3.10 -15.47 -15.82
CA LEU A 268 3.24 -16.85 -16.25
C LEU A 268 4.61 -17.14 -16.84
N SER A 269 5.23 -16.17 -17.50
CA SER A 269 6.59 -16.24 -18.05
C SER A 269 7.04 -14.83 -18.43
N GLY A 270 8.35 -14.56 -18.36
CA GLY A 270 8.92 -13.34 -18.88
C GLY A 270 9.80 -12.58 -17.87
N ASP A 271 10.66 -11.73 -18.44
CA ASP A 271 11.57 -10.84 -17.71
C ASP A 271 11.06 -9.38 -17.77
N GLY A 272 9.73 -9.19 -17.84
CA GLY A 272 9.14 -7.84 -17.93
C GLY A 272 9.47 -7.01 -16.70
N ARG A 273 9.80 -5.74 -16.92
CA ARG A 273 10.04 -4.75 -15.88
C ARG A 273 8.77 -3.92 -15.69
N GLY A 274 8.00 -4.26 -14.68
CA GLY A 274 6.75 -3.57 -14.39
C GLY A 274 6.33 -3.74 -12.94
N GLY A 275 5.25 -3.12 -12.61
CA GLY A 275 4.52 -3.28 -11.37
C GLY A 275 3.02 -3.21 -11.66
N ARG A 276 2.19 -3.61 -10.70
CA ARG A 276 0.73 -3.68 -10.86
C ARG A 276 0.09 -2.32 -11.17
N ASN A 277 0.62 -1.24 -10.59
CA ASN A 277 0.11 0.10 -10.84
C ASN A 277 0.51 0.62 -12.24
N GLY A 278 1.74 0.34 -12.67
CA GLY A 278 2.20 0.64 -14.03
C GLY A 278 1.43 -0.16 -15.08
N GLU A 279 1.16 -1.45 -14.82
CA GLU A 279 0.38 -2.30 -15.73
C GLU A 279 -1.08 -1.85 -15.83
N LEU A 280 -1.72 -1.54 -14.68
CA LEU A 280 -3.06 -0.95 -14.65
C LEU A 280 -3.12 0.34 -15.48
N ALA A 281 -2.17 1.26 -15.27
CA ALA A 281 -2.12 2.52 -15.99
C ALA A 281 -1.90 2.33 -17.49
N LEU A 282 -1.01 1.41 -17.91
CA LEU A 282 -0.76 1.12 -19.32
C LEU A 282 -2.00 0.52 -20.00
N ALA A 283 -2.70 -0.39 -19.32
CA ALA A 283 -3.96 -0.96 -19.81
C ALA A 283 -5.08 0.10 -19.89
N ALA A 284 -5.12 1.02 -18.92
CA ALA A 284 -6.03 2.17 -18.97
C ALA A 284 -5.71 3.11 -20.14
N ALA A 285 -4.41 3.37 -20.42
CA ALA A 285 -4.00 4.19 -21.57
C ALA A 285 -4.47 3.59 -22.90
N ARG A 286 -4.44 2.25 -23.04
CA ARG A 286 -5.03 1.55 -24.18
C ARG A 286 -6.51 1.82 -24.33
N GLU A 287 -7.25 1.70 -23.23
CA GLU A 287 -8.71 1.89 -23.22
C GLU A 287 -9.07 3.37 -23.51
N LEU A 288 -8.32 4.31 -22.95
CA LEU A 288 -8.47 5.74 -23.24
C LEU A 288 -8.24 6.06 -24.71
N ALA A 289 -7.31 5.37 -25.38
CA ALA A 289 -7.02 5.54 -26.81
C ALA A 289 -8.01 4.82 -27.74
N SER A 290 -8.62 3.69 -27.30
CA SER A 290 -9.50 2.84 -28.11
C SER A 290 -10.97 3.30 -28.12
N GLY A 291 -11.40 4.04 -27.13
CA GLY A 291 -12.76 4.54 -27.04
C GLY A 291 -13.09 5.50 -28.19
N ALA A 292 -14.35 5.53 -28.62
CA ALA A 292 -14.84 6.52 -29.56
C ALA A 292 -14.30 7.89 -29.15
N ARG A 293 -13.49 8.50 -30.05
CA ARG A 293 -12.79 9.77 -29.86
C ARG A 293 -13.58 10.64 -28.91
N GLY A 294 -13.02 10.89 -27.70
CA GLY A 294 -13.71 11.66 -26.68
C GLY A 294 -14.38 12.88 -27.32
N LEU A 295 -15.52 13.27 -26.81
CA LEU A 295 -16.23 14.46 -27.36
C LEU A 295 -15.19 15.59 -27.45
N PRO A 296 -15.16 16.37 -28.52
CA PRO A 296 -14.27 17.52 -28.64
C PRO A 296 -14.29 18.34 -27.35
N GLY A 297 -13.13 18.63 -26.77
CA GLY A 297 -13.04 19.34 -25.50
C GLY A 297 -13.15 18.46 -24.23
N GLN A 298 -13.13 17.14 -24.35
CA GLN A 298 -13.12 16.21 -23.20
C GLN A 298 -11.70 15.78 -22.86
N GLU A 299 -11.29 15.99 -21.62
CA GLU A 299 -10.04 15.49 -21.04
C GLU A 299 -10.33 14.28 -20.17
N GLU A 300 -9.50 13.24 -20.28
CA GLU A 300 -9.56 12.03 -19.45
C GLU A 300 -8.16 11.70 -18.92
N VAL A 301 -8.06 11.38 -17.63
CA VAL A 301 -6.82 10.96 -16.96
C VAL A 301 -7.10 9.75 -16.10
N VAL A 302 -6.21 8.76 -16.15
CA VAL A 302 -6.13 7.67 -15.16
C VAL A 302 -4.82 7.77 -14.43
N LEU A 303 -4.89 7.58 -13.12
CA LEU A 303 -3.74 7.50 -12.23
C LEU A 303 -3.83 6.23 -11.41
N SER A 304 -2.73 5.49 -11.27
CA SER A 304 -2.61 4.35 -10.35
C SER A 304 -1.35 4.49 -9.51
N LEU A 305 -1.48 4.27 -8.20
CA LEU A 305 -0.48 4.62 -7.19
C LEU A 305 -0.39 3.56 -6.09
N ALA A 306 0.81 3.02 -5.85
CA ALA A 306 1.17 2.35 -4.61
C ALA A 306 1.47 3.39 -3.52
N THR A 307 0.74 3.34 -2.41
CA THR A 307 0.87 4.37 -1.35
C THR A 307 2.21 4.35 -0.64
N ASP A 308 2.94 3.22 -0.64
CA ASP A 308 4.29 3.10 -0.08
C ASP A 308 5.38 3.70 -0.99
N GLY A 309 5.03 4.04 -2.24
CA GLY A 309 5.94 4.61 -3.22
C GLY A 309 6.69 3.57 -4.04
N GLU A 310 6.38 2.29 -3.89
CA GLU A 310 7.07 1.17 -4.53
C GLU A 310 6.10 0.29 -5.34
N ASP A 311 6.07 0.45 -6.65
CA ASP A 311 5.32 -0.40 -7.57
C ASP A 311 6.19 -1.56 -8.06
N GLY A 312 6.21 -2.66 -7.34
CA GLY A 312 7.12 -3.78 -7.59
C GLY A 312 8.58 -3.38 -7.40
N THR A 313 9.43 -3.68 -8.40
CA THR A 313 10.87 -3.35 -8.39
C THR A 313 11.21 -2.19 -9.33
N THR A 314 10.22 -1.38 -9.70
CA THR A 314 10.36 -0.35 -10.75
C THR A 314 11.04 0.94 -10.29
N GLY A 315 11.13 1.20 -8.97
CA GLY A 315 11.57 2.47 -8.41
C GLY A 315 10.59 3.62 -8.69
N THR A 316 9.33 3.29 -8.97
CA THR A 316 8.22 4.24 -9.15
C THR A 316 7.07 3.86 -8.23
N ALA A 317 6.17 4.79 -7.95
CA ALA A 317 4.93 4.53 -7.21
C ALA A 317 3.78 4.06 -8.11
N GLY A 318 3.96 4.12 -9.43
CA GLY A 318 2.93 3.83 -10.43
C GLY A 318 2.99 4.83 -11.59
N ALA A 319 1.84 5.10 -12.19
CA ALA A 319 1.78 6.00 -13.34
C ALA A 319 0.46 6.80 -13.44
N ALA A 320 0.54 7.92 -14.16
CA ALA A 320 -0.60 8.71 -14.61
C ALA A 320 -0.60 8.78 -16.13
N VAL A 321 -1.74 8.49 -16.76
CA VAL A 321 -1.89 8.40 -18.21
C VAL A 321 -3.07 9.25 -18.68
N GLU A 322 -2.92 9.82 -19.87
CA GLU A 322 -3.91 10.73 -20.46
C GLU A 322 -4.52 10.12 -21.72
N GLY A 323 -5.83 10.37 -21.90
CA GLY A 323 -6.56 10.15 -23.13
C GLY A 323 -6.65 11.43 -23.95
N GLY A 324 -7.05 11.29 -25.22
CA GLY A 324 -7.29 12.41 -26.12
C GLY A 324 -6.90 12.09 -27.56
N ILE A 325 -7.30 12.99 -28.48
CA ILE A 325 -7.08 12.81 -29.94
C ILE A 325 -5.63 13.07 -30.30
N GLU A 326 -5.02 14.07 -29.71
CA GLU A 326 -3.61 14.43 -29.90
C GLU A 326 -2.90 14.44 -28.55
N GLY A 327 -1.85 13.62 -28.40
CA GLY A 327 -1.04 13.60 -27.20
C GLY A 327 -1.40 12.56 -26.15
N SER A 328 -2.23 11.55 -26.47
CA SER A 328 -2.48 10.45 -25.55
C SER A 328 -1.17 9.72 -25.17
N THR A 329 -1.10 9.24 -23.93
CA THR A 329 0.03 8.46 -23.43
C THR A 329 0.32 7.25 -24.34
N TRP A 330 -0.73 6.57 -24.80
CA TRP A 330 -0.61 5.41 -25.70
C TRP A 330 0.09 5.75 -27.01
N GLU A 331 -0.32 6.85 -27.67
CA GLU A 331 0.29 7.29 -28.93
C GLU A 331 1.71 7.85 -28.73
N ALA A 332 1.99 8.44 -27.58
CA ALA A 332 3.35 8.88 -27.25
C ALA A 332 4.32 7.68 -27.16
N ILE A 333 3.90 6.57 -26.54
CA ILE A 333 4.68 5.33 -26.46
C ILE A 333 4.90 4.74 -27.85
N ARG A 334 3.87 4.68 -28.69
CA ARG A 334 3.97 4.16 -30.07
C ARG A 334 4.91 5.01 -30.94
N ARG A 335 4.79 6.33 -30.87
CA ARG A 335 5.68 7.26 -31.59
C ARG A 335 7.15 7.13 -31.17
N ALA A 336 7.40 6.72 -29.94
CA ALA A 336 8.73 6.43 -29.42
C ALA A 336 9.27 5.04 -29.86
N GLY A 337 8.53 4.31 -30.71
CA GLY A 337 8.96 3.03 -31.28
C GLY A 337 8.74 1.82 -30.38
N ILE A 338 7.97 1.94 -29.31
CA ILE A 338 7.56 0.81 -28.47
C ILE A 338 6.17 0.35 -28.87
N ASP A 339 5.98 -0.96 -28.97
CA ASP A 339 4.65 -1.58 -29.06
C ASP A 339 4.09 -1.77 -27.64
N PRO A 340 3.11 -0.94 -27.22
CA PRO A 340 2.56 -1.02 -25.86
C PRO A 340 1.68 -2.26 -25.65
N GLU A 341 1.10 -2.87 -26.71
CA GLU A 341 0.40 -4.15 -26.62
C GLU A 341 1.36 -5.28 -26.25
N ALA A 342 2.51 -5.33 -26.94
CA ALA A 342 3.55 -6.30 -26.63
C ALA A 342 4.15 -6.06 -25.23
N ALA A 343 4.21 -4.81 -24.76
CA ALA A 343 4.66 -4.49 -23.40
C ALA A 343 3.67 -5.01 -22.34
N LEU A 344 2.36 -4.82 -22.55
CA LEU A 344 1.33 -5.41 -21.66
C LEU A 344 1.41 -6.95 -21.64
N ALA A 345 1.55 -7.58 -22.81
CA ALA A 345 1.61 -9.04 -22.89
C ALA A 345 2.83 -9.65 -22.19
N ARG A 346 3.89 -8.87 -21.96
CA ARG A 346 5.12 -9.29 -21.28
C ARG A 346 5.25 -8.73 -19.87
N HIS A 347 4.26 -8.04 -19.35
CA HIS A 347 4.31 -7.34 -18.05
C HIS A 347 5.47 -6.31 -17.97
N ASP A 348 5.80 -5.67 -19.11
CA ASP A 348 6.94 -4.75 -19.29
C ASP A 348 6.47 -3.30 -19.33
N SER A 349 5.63 -2.90 -18.37
CA SER A 349 4.98 -1.60 -18.34
C SER A 349 5.95 -0.43 -18.09
N LEU A 350 7.03 -0.64 -17.33
CA LEU A 350 7.99 0.42 -16.99
C LEU A 350 8.68 1.01 -18.23
N PRO A 351 9.35 0.22 -19.12
CA PRO A 351 10.00 0.79 -20.30
C PRO A 351 9.03 1.47 -21.26
N ALA A 352 7.79 0.99 -21.34
CA ALA A 352 6.77 1.63 -22.15
C ALA A 352 6.39 3.02 -21.59
N LEU A 353 6.07 3.10 -20.30
CA LEU A 353 5.66 4.32 -19.63
C LEU A 353 6.80 5.35 -19.52
N GLU A 354 8.07 4.91 -19.48
CA GLU A 354 9.24 5.81 -19.52
C GLU A 354 9.31 6.63 -20.83
N LYS A 355 8.70 6.15 -21.91
CA LYS A 355 8.65 6.87 -23.20
C LYS A 355 7.55 7.91 -23.28
N ALA A 356 6.62 7.92 -22.34
CA ALA A 356 5.60 8.96 -22.24
C ALA A 356 6.03 9.98 -21.18
N PRO A 357 6.43 11.21 -21.61
CA PRO A 357 6.92 12.23 -20.68
C PRO A 357 5.94 12.51 -19.55
N GLY A 358 6.41 12.39 -18.31
CA GLY A 358 5.60 12.68 -17.14
C GLY A 358 4.60 11.57 -16.74
N ALA A 359 4.55 10.42 -17.42
CA ALA A 359 3.64 9.34 -17.03
C ALA A 359 4.00 8.70 -15.69
N LEU A 360 5.27 8.50 -15.40
CA LEU A 360 5.69 7.82 -14.19
C LEU A 360 5.55 8.70 -12.95
N LEU A 361 5.02 8.11 -11.88
CA LEU A 361 4.93 8.71 -10.55
C LEU A 361 6.16 8.30 -9.73
N ARG A 362 7.01 9.28 -9.39
CA ARG A 362 8.22 9.07 -8.60
C ARG A 362 8.10 9.83 -7.28
N THR A 363 7.53 9.18 -6.27
CA THR A 363 7.36 9.75 -4.93
C THR A 363 8.57 9.51 -4.03
N GLY A 364 9.40 8.51 -4.36
CA GLY A 364 10.28 7.86 -3.42
C GLY A 364 9.48 7.09 -2.36
N VAL A 365 10.18 6.51 -1.40
CA VAL A 365 9.56 5.82 -0.26
C VAL A 365 8.79 6.84 0.57
N THR A 366 7.48 6.66 0.70
CA THR A 366 6.57 7.61 1.37
C THR A 366 6.55 7.47 2.89
N GLY A 367 6.95 6.31 3.40
CA GLY A 367 6.88 5.95 4.82
C GLY A 367 5.51 5.45 5.28
N THR A 368 4.48 5.46 4.42
CA THR A 368 3.19 4.80 4.67
C THR A 368 3.07 3.48 3.89
N ASN A 369 2.06 2.67 4.17
CA ASN A 369 1.67 1.50 3.38
C ASN A 369 0.23 1.14 3.72
N VAL A 370 -0.70 1.52 2.84
CA VAL A 370 -2.13 1.22 3.00
C VAL A 370 -2.74 0.60 1.73
N GLY A 371 -1.91 0.03 0.84
CA GLY A 371 -2.33 -0.52 -0.44
C GLY A 371 -2.28 0.52 -1.57
N ASP A 372 -3.08 0.31 -2.62
CA ASP A 372 -3.05 1.06 -3.86
C ASP A 372 -4.29 1.93 -4.04
N LEU A 373 -4.14 2.98 -4.85
CA LEU A 373 -5.21 3.84 -5.30
C LEU A 373 -5.24 3.88 -6.82
N ALA A 374 -6.43 3.79 -7.41
CA ALA A 374 -6.65 4.06 -8.81
C ALA A 374 -7.71 5.16 -8.96
N ILE A 375 -7.43 6.18 -9.76
CA ILE A 375 -8.26 7.36 -9.93
C ILE A 375 -8.51 7.57 -11.43
N TYR A 376 -9.76 7.65 -11.82
CA TYR A 376 -10.16 8.16 -13.13
C TYR A 376 -10.73 9.55 -12.95
N LEU A 377 -10.31 10.49 -13.78
CA LEU A 377 -10.86 11.83 -13.86
C LEU A 377 -11.29 12.11 -15.30
N ARG A 378 -12.44 12.77 -15.44
CA ARG A 378 -12.92 13.31 -16.71
C ARG A 378 -13.45 14.71 -16.49
N ARG A 379 -13.15 15.62 -17.42
CA ARG A 379 -13.68 16.97 -17.44
C ARG A 379 -14.00 17.37 -18.88
N THR A 380 -15.18 17.91 -19.11
CA THR A 380 -15.55 18.55 -20.38
C THR A 380 -15.20 20.03 -20.27
N CYS A 381 -14.30 20.52 -21.12
CA CYS A 381 -13.97 21.93 -21.20
C CYS A 381 -15.19 22.67 -21.83
N ALA A 382 -15.78 23.60 -21.10
CA ALA A 382 -16.79 24.49 -21.68
C ALA A 382 -16.09 25.44 -22.65
N GLY A 383 -16.25 25.21 -23.94
CA GLY A 383 -15.72 26.10 -24.96
C GLY A 383 -15.34 25.40 -26.25
N HIS A 384 -16.35 24.92 -26.99
CA HIS A 384 -16.38 24.77 -28.46
C HIS A 384 -17.83 24.37 -28.82
N ALA A 385 -18.79 25.19 -28.40
CA ALA A 385 -20.08 25.19 -29.02
C ALA A 385 -20.04 26.43 -29.98
N GLU A 386 -19.57 26.20 -31.18
CA GLU A 386 -19.93 26.99 -32.37
C GLU A 386 -20.37 26.03 -33.47
#